data_cbf0ffccf36a078ed4580d3996ed3a84
#
_entry.id   cbf0ffccf36a078ed4580d3996ed3a84
#
_cell.length_a   1.000
_cell.length_b   1.000
_cell.length_c   1.000
_cell.angle_alpha   90.00
_cell.angle_beta   90.00
_cell.angle_gamma   90.00
#
_symmetry.space_group_name_H-M   'P 1'
#
loop_
_entity.id
_entity.type
_entity.pdbx_description
1 polymer ?
#
loop_
_entity_poly.entity_id
_entity_poly.type
_entity_poly.pdbx_seq_one_letter_code
_entity_poly.pdbx_strand_id
1 'polypeptide(L)'
;MLLSFKIFAQPTISLNSVITGLSQPMQFVNASDGTNRIFIPQKGGEIKVFDKNFTPLGSFLTVTDISSNGEQGLLSLCFHPQYKTNGLIFVYYTNASGSLEIARYRVSTTNPNVADVSSKKVVITIPHPSYSNHNGGTLRFGKDGLLYLSTGDGGGGGDPNNNGQNPNSLLGKMLRLNVNNSDTAPFYTIPAGNISGTEVLAKGLRNPFRWNFDRLTGDMWIGDVGQSAFEEINRSHRDSLQVNYGWRCYEGNAAYNTTGCSSPSNIRFPVLAYRNPDDGKSVIGGTVYRGQTFLSMKDYYFGVDFYTGKLYKIKFDSLAYSYAISTQIISPNTISDFGETEDGEMYVTCFNNGNVYRMVSDGPVLQYTFTGNGNWTDASNWSNNAVPSMASPSGSVIIINPTLGGECVVNMPVSINSGTKIKIENSKLLRMNSNLSFQ
;
A
#
# COMPACT_ATOMS: atom_id res chain seq x y z
N MET A 1 11.41 15.57 36.12
CA MET A 1 11.58 14.55 35.08
C MET A 1 11.22 15.22 33.75
N LEU A 2 12.24 15.74 33.02
CA LEU A 2 12.06 16.38 31.74
C LEU A 2 11.81 15.26 30.71
N LEU A 3 10.59 15.15 30.22
CA LEU A 3 10.26 14.34 29.03
C LEU A 3 10.92 15.00 27.82
N SER A 4 12.03 14.46 27.35
CA SER A 4 12.58 14.86 26.06
C SER A 4 11.66 14.30 24.97
N PHE A 5 10.83 15.13 24.40
CA PHE A 5 10.17 14.83 23.13
C PHE A 5 11.24 14.74 22.05
N LYS A 6 11.54 13.52 21.61
CA LYS A 6 12.30 13.34 20.36
C LYS A 6 11.39 13.79 19.22
N ILE A 7 11.54 15.04 18.79
CA ILE A 7 10.95 15.50 17.54
C ILE A 7 11.73 14.79 16.42
N PHE A 8 11.21 13.67 15.94
CA PHE A 8 11.69 13.09 14.70
C PHE A 8 11.28 14.04 13.57
N ALA A 9 12.24 14.55 12.81
CA ALA A 9 11.93 15.30 11.60
C ALA A 9 11.03 14.44 10.71
N GLN A 10 9.94 15.04 10.23
CA GLN A 10 8.97 14.37 9.35
C GLN A 10 9.66 14.02 8.01
N PRO A 11 9.46 12.84 7.42
CA PRO A 11 10.09 12.49 6.15
C PRO A 11 9.63 13.44 5.05
N THR A 12 10.58 13.98 4.28
CA THR A 12 10.30 14.67 3.02
C THR A 12 10.36 13.65 1.90
N ILE A 13 9.33 13.58 1.08
CA ILE A 13 9.16 12.55 0.05
C ILE A 13 9.42 13.15 -1.32
N SER A 14 10.22 12.45 -2.12
CA SER A 14 10.43 12.69 -3.55
C SER A 14 10.06 11.45 -4.36
N LEU A 15 9.78 11.65 -5.65
CA LEU A 15 9.35 10.58 -6.57
C LEU A 15 10.39 10.42 -7.69
N ASN A 16 11.00 9.23 -7.78
CA ASN A 16 11.96 8.90 -8.83
C ASN A 16 11.32 7.94 -9.84
N SER A 17 11.21 8.36 -11.12
CA SER A 17 10.59 7.54 -12.18
C SER A 17 11.41 6.27 -12.45
N VAL A 18 10.72 5.12 -12.53
CA VAL A 18 11.34 3.81 -12.76
C VAL A 18 10.73 3.06 -13.96
N ILE A 19 9.45 3.26 -14.26
CA ILE A 19 8.77 2.73 -15.43
C ILE A 19 8.00 3.88 -16.08
N THR A 20 7.98 3.92 -17.42
CA THR A 20 7.25 4.93 -18.21
C THR A 20 6.46 4.28 -19.35
N GLY A 21 5.51 5.02 -19.92
CA GLY A 21 4.80 4.61 -21.12
C GLY A 21 3.68 3.59 -20.91
N LEU A 22 3.16 3.47 -19.68
CA LEU A 22 2.00 2.66 -19.38
C LEU A 22 0.70 3.41 -19.73
N SER A 23 -0.39 2.66 -19.96
CA SER A 23 -1.71 3.22 -20.20
C SER A 23 -2.58 3.15 -18.95
N GLN A 24 -2.73 4.27 -18.25
CA GLN A 24 -3.57 4.34 -17.04
C GLN A 24 -3.26 3.22 -16.05
N PRO A 25 -2.01 3.14 -15.49
CA PRO A 25 -1.65 2.09 -14.55
C PRO A 25 -2.48 2.21 -13.27
N MET A 26 -2.99 1.07 -12.82
CA MET A 26 -3.95 0.99 -11.70
C MET A 26 -3.29 0.54 -10.41
N GLN A 27 -2.31 -0.35 -10.46
CA GLN A 27 -1.62 -0.88 -9.28
C GLN A 27 -0.16 -1.22 -9.56
N PHE A 28 0.64 -1.27 -8.49
CA PHE A 28 1.97 -1.87 -8.46
C PHE A 28 1.94 -3.10 -7.56
N VAL A 29 2.13 -4.29 -8.12
CA VAL A 29 1.94 -5.56 -7.43
C VAL A 29 3.17 -6.44 -7.58
N ASN A 30 3.63 -7.06 -6.50
CA ASN A 30 4.60 -8.15 -6.51
C ASN A 30 3.88 -9.49 -6.26
N ALA A 31 4.49 -10.60 -6.67
CA ALA A 31 3.91 -11.93 -6.51
C ALA A 31 4.29 -12.61 -5.17
N SER A 32 5.21 -12.06 -4.42
CA SER A 32 5.79 -12.65 -3.18
C SER A 32 6.30 -14.09 -3.38
N ASP A 33 6.82 -14.40 -4.58
CA ASP A 33 7.29 -15.73 -4.97
C ASP A 33 8.83 -15.87 -4.92
N GLY A 34 9.53 -14.83 -4.52
CA GLY A 34 10.98 -14.72 -4.45
C GLY A 34 11.65 -14.32 -5.77
N THR A 35 10.87 -14.02 -6.83
CA THR A 35 11.40 -13.58 -8.13
C THR A 35 11.58 -12.08 -8.22
N ASN A 36 10.96 -11.31 -7.31
CA ASN A 36 10.92 -9.85 -7.33
C ASN A 36 10.35 -9.26 -8.63
N ARG A 37 9.53 -10.01 -9.39
CA ARG A 37 8.82 -9.49 -10.55
C ARG A 37 7.73 -8.53 -10.12
N ILE A 38 7.51 -7.53 -10.99
CA ILE A 38 6.49 -6.50 -10.79
C ILE A 38 5.42 -6.63 -11.87
N PHE A 39 4.17 -6.52 -11.44
CA PHE A 39 3.00 -6.62 -12.29
C PHE A 39 2.20 -5.34 -12.20
N ILE A 40 1.88 -4.76 -13.36
CA ILE A 40 1.16 -3.49 -13.45
C ILE A 40 -0.13 -3.70 -14.23
N PRO A 41 -1.27 -3.86 -13.56
CA PRO A 41 -2.56 -3.81 -14.22
C PRO A 41 -2.84 -2.40 -14.75
N GLN A 42 -3.27 -2.32 -16.00
CA GLN A 42 -3.70 -1.12 -16.67
C GLN A 42 -5.23 -1.14 -16.80
N LYS A 43 -5.85 0.01 -16.65
CA LYS A 43 -7.32 0.16 -16.62
C LYS A 43 -8.04 -0.53 -17.78
N GLY A 44 -7.44 -0.53 -18.97
CA GLY A 44 -8.00 -1.15 -20.17
C GLY A 44 -7.99 -2.68 -20.22
N GLY A 45 -7.51 -3.36 -19.16
CA GLY A 45 -7.56 -4.83 -19.04
C GLY A 45 -6.22 -5.54 -19.19
N GLU A 46 -5.16 -4.86 -19.63
CA GLU A 46 -3.85 -5.48 -19.78
C GLU A 46 -3.05 -5.41 -18.47
N ILE A 47 -2.36 -6.50 -18.13
CA ILE A 47 -1.39 -6.58 -17.04
C ILE A 47 -0.01 -6.74 -17.64
N LYS A 48 0.86 -5.75 -17.45
CA LYS A 48 2.27 -5.82 -17.82
C LYS A 48 3.09 -6.49 -16.73
N VAL A 49 4.15 -7.21 -17.11
CA VAL A 49 5.10 -7.80 -16.17
C VAL A 49 6.51 -7.28 -16.44
N PHE A 50 7.25 -7.03 -15.37
CA PHE A 50 8.62 -6.51 -15.37
C PHE A 50 9.49 -7.38 -14.45
N ASP A 51 10.79 -7.41 -14.74
CA ASP A 51 11.78 -7.99 -13.83
C ASP A 51 12.06 -7.05 -12.63
N LYS A 52 12.94 -7.50 -11.73
CA LYS A 52 13.36 -6.73 -10.54
C LYS A 52 14.07 -5.41 -10.86
N ASN A 53 14.57 -5.24 -12.08
CA ASN A 53 15.26 -4.03 -12.56
C ASN A 53 14.32 -3.16 -13.40
N PHE A 54 13.02 -3.47 -13.41
CA PHE A 54 11.97 -2.81 -14.22
C PHE A 54 12.12 -2.98 -15.71
N THR A 55 12.86 -4.01 -16.19
CA THR A 55 12.90 -4.38 -17.60
C THR A 55 11.58 -5.07 -17.98
N PRO A 56 10.89 -4.65 -19.06
CA PRO A 56 9.64 -5.26 -19.47
C PRO A 56 9.84 -6.71 -19.93
N LEU A 57 9.01 -7.63 -19.42
CA LEU A 57 8.96 -9.04 -19.79
C LEU A 57 7.75 -9.38 -20.68
N GLY A 58 6.89 -8.40 -20.96
CA GLY A 58 5.73 -8.53 -21.84
C GLY A 58 4.38 -8.35 -21.16
N SER A 59 3.35 -8.89 -21.80
CA SER A 59 1.99 -8.92 -21.29
C SER A 59 1.76 -10.21 -20.50
N PHE A 60 1.37 -10.08 -19.22
CA PHE A 60 1.10 -11.22 -18.35
C PHE A 60 -0.30 -11.79 -18.54
N LEU A 61 -1.31 -10.91 -18.64
CA LEU A 61 -2.71 -11.26 -18.85
C LEU A 61 -3.41 -10.11 -19.57
N THR A 62 -4.38 -10.43 -20.43
CA THR A 62 -5.35 -9.46 -20.95
C THR A 62 -6.76 -9.93 -20.64
N VAL A 63 -7.51 -9.13 -19.86
CA VAL A 63 -8.92 -9.33 -19.58
C VAL A 63 -9.71 -8.64 -20.70
N THR A 64 -10.51 -9.38 -21.46
CA THR A 64 -11.20 -8.89 -22.65
C THR A 64 -12.68 -8.58 -22.46
N ASP A 65 -13.36 -9.25 -21.53
CA ASP A 65 -14.78 -9.00 -21.18
C ASP A 65 -14.86 -7.90 -20.12
N ILE A 66 -14.54 -6.66 -20.50
CA ILE A 66 -14.33 -5.54 -19.58
C ILE A 66 -15.00 -4.26 -20.09
N SER A 67 -15.65 -3.53 -19.19
CA SER A 67 -16.01 -2.12 -19.38
C SER A 67 -14.94 -1.24 -18.72
N SER A 68 -14.47 -0.20 -19.40
CA SER A 68 -13.45 0.71 -18.90
C SER A 68 -13.86 2.20 -18.93
N ASN A 69 -15.16 2.48 -18.93
CA ASN A 69 -15.72 3.83 -18.93
C ASN A 69 -15.69 4.44 -17.52
N GLY A 70 -15.40 5.74 -17.41
CA GLY A 70 -15.38 6.45 -16.12
C GLY A 70 -14.46 5.78 -15.09
N GLU A 71 -15.01 5.32 -13.97
CA GLU A 71 -14.27 4.60 -12.92
C GLU A 71 -14.15 3.08 -13.17
N GLN A 72 -14.82 2.56 -14.19
CA GLN A 72 -14.78 1.15 -14.56
C GLN A 72 -13.43 0.76 -15.17
N GLY A 73 -13.10 -0.52 -15.15
CA GLY A 73 -11.86 -1.07 -15.72
C GLY A 73 -11.36 -2.31 -15.01
N LEU A 74 -10.13 -2.69 -15.34
CA LEU A 74 -9.34 -3.62 -14.53
C LEU A 74 -8.80 -2.85 -13.33
N LEU A 75 -9.35 -3.12 -12.15
CA LEU A 75 -9.15 -2.31 -10.96
C LEU A 75 -8.06 -2.87 -10.04
N SER A 76 -7.92 -4.20 -9.97
CA SER A 76 -6.95 -4.83 -9.06
C SER A 76 -6.48 -6.21 -9.55
N LEU A 77 -5.27 -6.54 -9.11
CA LEU A 77 -4.62 -7.84 -9.22
C LEU A 77 -4.10 -8.23 -7.84
N CYS A 78 -4.24 -9.49 -7.45
CA CYS A 78 -3.46 -10.06 -6.36
C CYS A 78 -3.07 -11.52 -6.63
N PHE A 79 -1.98 -11.95 -6.00
CA PHE A 79 -1.48 -13.31 -6.07
C PHE A 79 -1.90 -14.08 -4.83
N HIS A 80 -2.23 -15.35 -4.99
CA HIS A 80 -2.50 -16.23 -3.86
C HIS A 80 -1.25 -16.33 -2.96
N PRO A 81 -1.37 -16.41 -1.61
CA PRO A 81 -0.21 -16.52 -0.73
C PRO A 81 0.72 -17.71 -1.05
N GLN A 82 0.17 -18.76 -1.66
CA GLN A 82 0.91 -19.93 -2.14
C GLN A 82 1.13 -19.90 -3.66
N TYR A 83 1.16 -18.71 -4.29
CA TYR A 83 1.30 -18.59 -5.74
C TYR A 83 2.49 -19.37 -6.31
N LYS A 84 3.61 -19.35 -5.60
CA LYS A 84 4.81 -20.10 -5.99
C LYS A 84 4.54 -21.59 -6.26
N THR A 85 3.54 -22.17 -5.61
CA THR A 85 3.21 -23.60 -5.71
C THR A 85 1.93 -23.89 -6.47
N ASN A 86 0.91 -23.01 -6.34
CA ASN A 86 -0.40 -23.24 -6.95
C ASN A 86 -0.67 -22.41 -8.21
N GLY A 87 0.16 -21.38 -8.48
CA GLY A 87 0.05 -20.51 -9.65
C GLY A 87 -1.22 -19.67 -9.74
N LEU A 88 -1.97 -19.51 -8.62
CA LEU A 88 -3.26 -18.83 -8.63
C LEU A 88 -3.13 -17.32 -8.54
N ILE A 89 -3.86 -16.62 -9.40
CA ILE A 89 -3.98 -15.16 -9.47
C ILE A 89 -5.45 -14.76 -9.50
N PHE A 90 -5.73 -13.61 -8.92
CA PHE A 90 -7.09 -13.06 -8.86
C PHE A 90 -7.10 -11.64 -9.39
N VAL A 91 -8.10 -11.33 -10.19
CA VAL A 91 -8.32 -9.99 -10.74
C VAL A 91 -9.69 -9.49 -10.35
N TYR A 92 -9.80 -8.17 -10.17
CA TYR A 92 -11.04 -7.45 -9.95
C TYR A 92 -11.26 -6.46 -11.09
N TYR A 93 -12.37 -6.56 -11.77
CA TYR A 93 -12.70 -5.68 -12.87
C TYR A 93 -14.21 -5.48 -13.00
N THR A 94 -14.62 -4.49 -13.75
CA THR A 94 -15.99 -4.32 -14.18
C THR A 94 -16.17 -5.02 -15.51
N ASN A 95 -17.06 -6.03 -15.57
CA ASN A 95 -17.31 -6.77 -16.80
C ASN A 95 -18.09 -5.93 -17.83
N ALA A 96 -18.29 -6.45 -19.03
CA ALA A 96 -18.95 -5.72 -20.12
C ALA A 96 -20.39 -5.28 -19.78
N SER A 97 -21.06 -5.94 -18.83
CA SER A 97 -22.39 -5.53 -18.34
C SER A 97 -22.33 -4.48 -17.22
N GLY A 98 -21.13 -4.04 -16.80
CA GLY A 98 -20.92 -3.09 -15.72
C GLY A 98 -20.94 -3.70 -14.32
N SER A 99 -21.15 -5.00 -14.17
CA SER A 99 -21.09 -5.68 -12.87
C SER A 99 -19.64 -5.83 -12.39
N LEU A 100 -19.45 -5.82 -11.06
CA LEU A 100 -18.17 -6.08 -10.45
C LEU A 100 -17.88 -7.58 -10.52
N GLU A 101 -16.74 -7.97 -11.06
CA GLU A 101 -16.38 -9.37 -11.24
C GLU A 101 -15.00 -9.65 -10.65
N ILE A 102 -14.93 -10.68 -9.83
CA ILE A 102 -13.68 -11.25 -9.33
C ILE A 102 -13.46 -12.57 -10.05
N ALA A 103 -12.37 -12.66 -10.81
CA ALA A 103 -12.00 -13.88 -11.52
C ALA A 103 -10.65 -14.40 -11.07
N ARG A 104 -10.53 -15.73 -11.05
CA ARG A 104 -9.30 -16.47 -10.79
C ARG A 104 -8.73 -17.01 -12.09
N TYR A 105 -7.41 -16.90 -12.23
CA TYR A 105 -6.64 -17.52 -13.31
C TYR A 105 -5.50 -18.35 -12.74
N ARG A 106 -4.81 -19.11 -13.59
CA ARG A 106 -3.55 -19.78 -13.29
C ARG A 106 -2.43 -19.21 -14.16
N VAL A 107 -1.22 -19.21 -13.64
CA VAL A 107 -0.03 -18.95 -14.46
C VAL A 107 0.16 -20.11 -15.46
N SER A 108 0.69 -19.80 -16.64
CA SER A 108 1.06 -20.84 -17.63
C SER A 108 2.10 -21.79 -17.06
N THR A 109 1.95 -23.07 -17.38
CA THR A 109 2.91 -24.11 -16.98
C THR A 109 4.23 -24.05 -17.74
N THR A 110 4.27 -23.35 -18.88
CA THR A 110 5.45 -23.25 -19.75
C THR A 110 6.14 -21.89 -19.72
N ASN A 111 5.42 -20.84 -19.29
CA ASN A 111 5.98 -19.49 -19.22
C ASN A 111 5.48 -18.77 -17.95
N PRO A 112 6.32 -18.56 -16.91
CA PRO A 112 5.91 -17.91 -15.67
C PRO A 112 5.56 -16.43 -15.84
N ASN A 113 5.81 -15.84 -17.01
CA ASN A 113 5.49 -14.44 -17.32
C ASN A 113 4.16 -14.30 -18.08
N VAL A 114 3.35 -15.36 -18.18
CA VAL A 114 2.06 -15.36 -18.86
C VAL A 114 1.04 -16.13 -18.04
N ALA A 115 -0.15 -15.58 -17.85
CA ALA A 115 -1.29 -16.29 -17.28
C ALA A 115 -2.03 -17.10 -18.35
N ASP A 116 -2.53 -18.28 -18.01
CA ASP A 116 -3.38 -19.08 -18.86
C ASP A 116 -4.80 -18.51 -18.89
N VAL A 117 -5.16 -17.84 -19.98
CA VAL A 117 -6.49 -17.23 -20.19
C VAL A 117 -7.61 -18.27 -20.13
N SER A 118 -7.36 -19.50 -20.59
CA SER A 118 -8.35 -20.59 -20.60
C SER A 118 -8.68 -21.11 -19.20
N SER A 119 -7.85 -20.82 -18.22
CA SER A 119 -8.01 -21.24 -16.82
C SER A 119 -9.00 -20.34 -16.05
N LYS A 120 -9.59 -19.32 -16.68
CA LYS A 120 -10.52 -18.38 -16.02
C LYS A 120 -11.63 -19.12 -15.27
N LYS A 121 -11.83 -18.74 -14.00
CA LYS A 121 -12.97 -19.10 -13.16
C LYS A 121 -13.52 -17.84 -12.53
N VAL A 122 -14.81 -17.56 -12.73
CA VAL A 122 -15.49 -16.44 -12.06
C VAL A 122 -15.74 -16.87 -10.61
N VAL A 123 -15.15 -16.16 -9.66
CA VAL A 123 -15.29 -16.41 -8.23
C VAL A 123 -16.60 -15.84 -7.73
N ILE A 124 -16.86 -14.56 -8.03
CA ILE A 124 -18.10 -13.89 -7.67
C ILE A 124 -18.39 -12.77 -8.66
N THR A 125 -19.66 -12.59 -8.99
CA THR A 125 -20.18 -11.43 -9.73
C THR A 125 -21.13 -10.67 -8.83
N ILE A 126 -20.90 -9.37 -8.66
CA ILE A 126 -21.73 -8.48 -7.84
C ILE A 126 -22.42 -7.50 -8.78
N PRO A 127 -23.75 -7.57 -8.89
CA PRO A 127 -24.52 -6.64 -9.71
C PRO A 127 -24.27 -5.18 -9.33
N HIS A 128 -24.00 -4.35 -10.35
CA HIS A 128 -23.79 -2.91 -10.19
C HIS A 128 -24.60 -2.15 -11.24
N PRO A 129 -25.95 -2.16 -11.11
CA PRO A 129 -26.85 -1.95 -12.24
C PRO A 129 -27.12 -0.49 -12.60
N SER A 130 -26.85 0.47 -11.70
CA SER A 130 -27.44 1.80 -11.86
C SER A 130 -26.45 2.87 -12.32
N TYR A 131 -25.18 2.76 -11.93
CA TYR A 131 -24.14 3.78 -12.17
C TYR A 131 -22.82 3.14 -12.55
N SER A 132 -21.93 3.91 -13.17
CA SER A 132 -20.58 3.44 -13.56
C SER A 132 -19.47 3.82 -12.57
N ASN A 133 -19.84 4.51 -11.49
CA ASN A 133 -18.92 4.99 -10.46
C ASN A 133 -19.11 4.24 -9.12
N HIS A 134 -18.25 4.47 -8.15
CA HIS A 134 -18.21 3.81 -6.84
C HIS A 134 -18.08 2.28 -6.97
N ASN A 135 -17.09 1.85 -7.72
CA ASN A 135 -16.83 0.43 -7.93
C ASN A 135 -16.03 -0.20 -6.77
N GLY A 136 -15.49 0.60 -5.85
CA GLY A 136 -14.46 0.13 -4.95
C GLY A 136 -13.20 -0.23 -5.74
N GLY A 137 -12.59 -1.42 -5.52
CA GLY A 137 -11.67 -1.91 -6.54
C GLY A 137 -10.34 -2.49 -6.08
N THR A 138 -10.15 -2.84 -4.83
CA THR A 138 -8.91 -3.48 -4.39
C THR A 138 -9.14 -4.90 -3.90
N LEU A 139 -8.27 -5.83 -4.34
CA LEU A 139 -8.12 -7.18 -3.82
C LEU A 139 -6.83 -7.31 -3.01
N ARG A 140 -6.89 -7.99 -1.87
CA ARG A 140 -5.71 -8.36 -1.07
C ARG A 140 -5.94 -9.68 -0.33
N PHE A 141 -4.89 -10.45 -0.12
CA PHE A 141 -4.93 -11.53 0.85
C PHE A 141 -4.50 -11.03 2.23
N GLY A 142 -5.28 -11.39 3.24
CA GLY A 142 -4.91 -11.17 4.64
C GLY A 142 -3.87 -12.19 5.11
N LYS A 143 -3.25 -11.94 6.27
CA LYS A 143 -2.34 -12.90 6.91
C LYS A 143 -3.02 -14.22 7.31
N ASP A 144 -4.35 -14.22 7.37
CA ASP A 144 -5.20 -15.40 7.58
C ASP A 144 -5.36 -16.26 6.32
N GLY A 145 -4.77 -15.83 5.19
CA GLY A 145 -4.86 -16.50 3.90
C GLY A 145 -6.22 -16.37 3.21
N LEU A 146 -7.09 -15.49 3.69
CA LEU A 146 -8.39 -15.20 3.08
C LEU A 146 -8.29 -14.05 2.07
N LEU A 147 -9.16 -14.06 1.06
CA LEU A 147 -9.26 -13.00 0.06
C LEU A 147 -10.21 -11.91 0.56
N TYR A 148 -9.72 -10.68 0.60
CA TYR A 148 -10.48 -9.48 0.94
C TYR A 148 -10.67 -8.61 -0.29
N LEU A 149 -11.83 -7.99 -0.40
CA LEU A 149 -12.13 -7.03 -1.47
C LEU A 149 -13.05 -5.91 -0.96
N SER A 150 -12.92 -4.74 -1.56
CA SER A 150 -13.76 -3.60 -1.26
C SER A 150 -14.75 -3.33 -2.40
N THR A 151 -15.98 -2.96 -2.06
CA THR A 151 -17.00 -2.51 -3.01
C THR A 151 -17.49 -1.12 -2.62
N GLY A 152 -17.72 -0.26 -3.61
CA GLY A 152 -18.42 1.00 -3.39
C GLY A 152 -19.92 0.78 -3.17
N ASP A 153 -20.61 1.83 -2.78
CA ASP A 153 -22.06 1.81 -2.50
C ASP A 153 -22.95 1.67 -3.77
N GLY A 154 -22.33 1.61 -4.95
CA GLY A 154 -23.02 1.45 -6.22
C GLY A 154 -23.34 2.77 -6.91
N GLY A 155 -22.86 3.90 -6.39
CA GLY A 155 -23.00 5.21 -7.00
C GLY A 155 -24.30 5.92 -6.67
N GLY A 156 -24.44 7.11 -7.24
CA GLY A 156 -25.52 8.03 -6.90
C GLY A 156 -25.23 8.86 -5.64
N GLY A 157 -25.75 10.10 -5.60
CA GLY A 157 -25.55 10.99 -4.46
C GLY A 157 -26.24 10.48 -3.20
N GLY A 158 -25.51 10.36 -2.08
CA GLY A 158 -26.07 10.02 -0.78
C GLY A 158 -26.55 8.58 -0.59
N ASP A 159 -26.04 7.65 -1.37
CA ASP A 159 -26.41 6.20 -1.31
C ASP A 159 -27.94 6.00 -1.32
N PRO A 160 -28.62 6.26 -2.45
CA PRO A 160 -30.08 6.26 -2.49
C PRO A 160 -30.71 4.90 -2.14
N ASN A 161 -29.96 3.82 -2.33
CA ASN A 161 -30.39 2.46 -2.05
C ASN A 161 -30.01 1.98 -0.64
N ASN A 162 -29.34 2.84 0.16
CA ASN A 162 -28.82 2.50 1.48
C ASN A 162 -27.90 1.26 1.47
N ASN A 163 -27.15 1.07 0.40
CA ASN A 163 -26.27 -0.07 0.24
C ASN A 163 -25.22 -0.13 1.34
N GLY A 164 -24.64 1.01 1.73
CA GLY A 164 -23.63 1.08 2.78
C GLY A 164 -24.07 0.44 4.09
N GLN A 165 -25.30 0.65 4.53
CA GLN A 165 -25.84 0.10 5.79
C GLN A 165 -26.62 -1.19 5.63
N ASN A 166 -27.15 -1.50 4.42
CA ASN A 166 -27.95 -2.70 4.18
C ASN A 166 -27.08 -3.98 4.32
N PRO A 167 -27.37 -4.87 5.29
CA PRO A 167 -26.57 -6.10 5.49
C PRO A 167 -26.74 -7.14 4.37
N ASN A 168 -27.79 -7.02 3.55
CA ASN A 168 -28.08 -7.92 2.43
C ASN A 168 -27.47 -7.44 1.10
N SER A 169 -26.85 -6.27 1.07
CA SER A 169 -26.15 -5.74 -0.09
C SER A 169 -24.66 -6.04 0.00
N LEU A 170 -24.06 -6.46 -1.08
CA LEU A 170 -22.60 -6.60 -1.21
C LEU A 170 -21.90 -5.30 -1.63
N LEU A 171 -22.67 -4.21 -1.84
CA LEU A 171 -22.17 -2.88 -2.17
C LEU A 171 -21.97 -2.04 -0.92
N GLY A 172 -20.93 -1.17 -0.91
CA GLY A 172 -20.54 -0.35 0.24
C GLY A 172 -19.92 -1.16 1.38
N LYS A 173 -19.07 -2.13 1.05
CA LYS A 173 -18.57 -3.18 1.97
C LYS A 173 -17.08 -3.46 1.84
N MET A 174 -16.55 -4.04 2.93
CA MET A 174 -15.42 -4.96 2.85
C MET A 174 -15.97 -6.38 2.84
N LEU A 175 -15.66 -7.15 1.81
CA LEU A 175 -16.02 -8.56 1.69
C LEU A 175 -14.80 -9.43 2.01
N ARG A 176 -15.05 -10.66 2.51
CA ARG A 176 -13.98 -11.61 2.83
C ARG A 176 -14.41 -13.02 2.44
N LEU A 177 -13.58 -13.69 1.65
CA LEU A 177 -13.85 -14.99 1.04
C LEU A 177 -12.72 -15.98 1.33
N ASN A 178 -13.06 -17.23 1.55
CA ASN A 178 -12.08 -18.31 1.56
C ASN A 178 -12.05 -18.98 0.19
N VAL A 179 -10.97 -18.77 -0.55
CA VAL A 179 -10.76 -19.29 -1.92
C VAL A 179 -9.76 -20.45 -1.97
N ASN A 180 -9.31 -20.98 -0.81
CA ASN A 180 -8.21 -21.92 -0.73
C ASN A 180 -8.54 -23.33 -1.24
N ASN A 181 -9.78 -23.79 -1.11
CA ASN A 181 -10.15 -25.20 -1.32
C ASN A 181 -11.27 -25.39 -2.35
N SER A 182 -11.49 -24.42 -3.23
CA SER A 182 -12.65 -24.47 -4.11
C SER A 182 -12.23 -24.55 -5.59
N ASP A 183 -12.12 -25.77 -6.11
CA ASP A 183 -12.00 -26.03 -7.57
C ASP A 183 -13.36 -26.30 -8.24
N THR A 184 -14.45 -26.35 -7.48
CA THR A 184 -15.83 -26.44 -7.95
C THR A 184 -16.61 -25.20 -7.53
N ALA A 185 -17.60 -24.83 -8.31
CA ALA A 185 -18.47 -23.68 -8.03
C ALA A 185 -19.37 -23.92 -6.80
N PRO A 186 -19.60 -22.92 -5.94
CA PRO A 186 -18.95 -21.62 -5.96
C PRO A 186 -17.48 -21.73 -5.58
N PHE A 187 -16.61 -20.96 -6.25
CA PHE A 187 -15.15 -21.05 -6.08
C PHE A 187 -14.66 -20.35 -4.80
N TYR A 188 -15.47 -20.28 -3.78
CA TYR A 188 -15.17 -19.78 -2.45
C TYR A 188 -16.12 -20.37 -1.41
N THR A 189 -15.77 -20.24 -0.15
CA THR A 189 -16.65 -20.44 1.00
C THR A 189 -16.67 -19.21 1.89
N ILE A 190 -17.68 -19.07 2.73
CA ILE A 190 -17.83 -17.94 3.65
C ILE A 190 -17.05 -18.23 4.93
N PRO A 191 -16.05 -17.39 5.30
CA PRO A 191 -15.29 -17.58 6.53
C PRO A 191 -16.12 -17.28 7.78
N ALA A 192 -15.79 -17.94 8.89
CA ALA A 192 -16.31 -17.57 10.19
C ALA A 192 -15.93 -16.11 10.54
N GLY A 193 -16.82 -15.40 11.24
CA GLY A 193 -16.61 -14.01 11.66
C GLY A 193 -17.09 -12.95 10.65
N ASN A 194 -17.54 -13.36 9.48
CA ASN A 194 -18.31 -12.48 8.58
C ASN A 194 -19.71 -12.18 9.18
N ILE A 195 -20.36 -11.13 8.69
CA ILE A 195 -21.70 -10.75 9.15
C ILE A 195 -22.70 -11.82 8.71
N SER A 196 -23.40 -12.42 9.66
CA SER A 196 -24.56 -13.31 9.45
C SER A 196 -24.39 -14.40 8.39
N GLY A 197 -23.16 -14.93 8.22
CA GLY A 197 -22.90 -15.99 7.24
C GLY A 197 -22.95 -15.53 5.79
N THR A 198 -22.69 -14.24 5.56
CA THR A 198 -22.57 -13.63 4.22
C THR A 198 -21.11 -13.38 3.87
N GLU A 199 -20.83 -12.88 2.67
CA GLU A 199 -19.51 -12.45 2.23
C GLU A 199 -19.02 -11.20 2.98
N VAL A 200 -19.90 -10.50 3.68
CA VAL A 200 -19.64 -9.18 4.30
C VAL A 200 -18.81 -9.32 5.57
N LEU A 201 -17.62 -8.75 5.58
CA LEU A 201 -16.81 -8.57 6.79
C LEU A 201 -17.15 -7.27 7.53
N ALA A 202 -17.26 -6.16 6.78
CA ALA A 202 -17.52 -4.83 7.32
C ALA A 202 -18.40 -4.02 6.37
N LYS A 203 -19.08 -3.00 6.90
CA LYS A 203 -20.09 -2.20 6.19
C LYS A 203 -19.89 -0.70 6.41
N GLY A 204 -20.69 0.09 5.71
CA GLY A 204 -20.73 1.53 5.91
C GLY A 204 -19.58 2.26 5.23
N LEU A 205 -19.21 1.83 4.04
CA LEU A 205 -18.23 2.46 3.15
C LEU A 205 -18.93 3.06 1.93
N ARG A 206 -18.38 4.15 1.38
CA ARG A 206 -18.93 4.82 0.21
C ARG A 206 -18.26 4.38 -1.09
N ASN A 207 -16.96 4.63 -1.24
CA ASN A 207 -16.15 4.19 -2.38
C ASN A 207 -14.72 3.91 -1.93
N PRO A 208 -14.48 2.81 -1.22
CA PRO A 208 -13.16 2.41 -0.74
C PRO A 208 -12.30 1.91 -1.90
N PHE A 209 -11.79 2.85 -2.71
CA PHE A 209 -11.06 2.54 -3.94
C PHE A 209 -9.73 1.87 -3.68
N ARG A 210 -8.91 2.43 -2.77
CA ARG A 210 -7.62 1.87 -2.39
C ARG A 210 -7.52 1.67 -0.88
N TRP A 211 -7.03 0.49 -0.54
CA TRP A 211 -6.76 0.11 0.85
C TRP A 211 -5.64 -0.94 0.89
N ASN A 212 -5.03 -1.11 2.02
CA ASN A 212 -3.98 -2.12 2.21
C ASN A 212 -3.94 -2.62 3.65
N PHE A 213 -3.32 -3.78 3.81
CA PHE A 213 -2.86 -4.24 5.11
C PHE A 213 -1.47 -3.69 5.40
N ASP A 214 -1.23 -3.25 6.62
CA ASP A 214 0.13 -3.12 7.12
C ASP A 214 0.79 -4.50 7.15
N ARG A 215 1.81 -4.71 6.33
CA ARG A 215 2.47 -6.02 6.19
C ARG A 215 3.09 -6.54 7.50
N LEU A 216 3.41 -5.65 8.47
CA LEU A 216 3.95 -6.03 9.77
C LEU A 216 2.87 -6.35 10.77
N THR A 217 1.88 -5.48 10.97
CA THR A 217 0.87 -5.63 12.01
C THR A 217 -0.37 -6.41 11.53
N GLY A 218 -0.70 -6.34 10.24
CA GLY A 218 -1.94 -6.84 9.67
C GLY A 218 -3.12 -5.89 9.82
N ASP A 219 -2.91 -4.68 10.32
CA ASP A 219 -3.96 -3.67 10.42
C ASP A 219 -4.39 -3.21 9.02
N MET A 220 -5.68 -3.00 8.85
CA MET A 220 -6.27 -2.54 7.60
C MET A 220 -6.35 -1.01 7.58
N TRP A 221 -5.83 -0.40 6.51
CA TRP A 221 -5.91 1.04 6.25
C TRP A 221 -6.70 1.27 4.98
N ILE A 222 -7.76 2.07 5.03
CA ILE A 222 -8.72 2.26 3.94
C ILE A 222 -8.82 3.75 3.61
N GLY A 223 -8.60 4.12 2.34
CA GLY A 223 -9.05 5.40 1.81
C GLY A 223 -10.45 5.24 1.26
N ASP A 224 -11.41 5.98 1.83
CA ASP A 224 -12.81 5.95 1.42
C ASP A 224 -13.21 7.31 0.85
N VAL A 225 -13.53 7.36 -0.44
CA VAL A 225 -13.85 8.61 -1.13
C VAL A 225 -15.21 9.13 -0.68
N GLY A 226 -15.22 10.34 -0.17
CA GLY A 226 -16.40 10.98 0.40
C GLY A 226 -17.40 11.52 -0.62
N GLN A 227 -18.52 12.06 -0.13
CA GLN A 227 -19.60 12.58 -0.97
C GLN A 227 -19.33 14.01 -1.43
N SER A 228 -19.16 14.92 -0.50
CA SER A 228 -19.00 16.34 -0.82
C SER A 228 -18.41 17.19 0.32
N ALA A 229 -18.32 16.63 1.52
CA ALA A 229 -17.84 17.37 2.68
C ALA A 229 -16.48 16.85 3.17
N PHE A 230 -16.25 15.56 3.14
CA PHE A 230 -15.03 14.96 3.69
C PHE A 230 -14.55 13.77 2.88
N GLU A 231 -13.23 13.68 2.75
CA GLU A 231 -12.51 12.47 2.34
C GLU A 231 -11.99 11.75 3.59
N GLU A 232 -11.86 10.42 3.58
CA GLU A 232 -11.59 9.64 4.78
C GLU A 232 -10.39 8.70 4.65
N ILE A 233 -9.57 8.64 5.71
CA ILE A 233 -8.62 7.55 5.93
C ILE A 233 -9.04 6.82 7.20
N ASN A 234 -9.42 5.57 7.04
CA ASN A 234 -9.87 4.69 8.10
C ASN A 234 -8.77 3.68 8.48
N ARG A 235 -8.74 3.24 9.75
CA ARG A 235 -7.90 2.14 10.22
C ARG A 235 -8.69 1.18 11.09
N SER A 236 -8.50 -0.12 10.85
CA SER A 236 -8.99 -1.18 11.74
C SER A 236 -7.85 -2.09 12.16
N HIS A 237 -7.84 -2.46 13.44
CA HIS A 237 -6.93 -3.49 13.94
C HIS A 237 -7.21 -4.81 13.22
N ARG A 238 -6.18 -5.61 13.00
CA ARG A 238 -6.25 -6.90 12.29
C ARG A 238 -7.33 -7.87 12.78
N ASP A 239 -7.63 -7.81 14.08
CA ASP A 239 -8.63 -8.68 14.72
C ASP A 239 -10.03 -8.05 14.73
N SER A 240 -10.22 -6.87 14.12
CA SER A 240 -11.51 -6.21 14.04
C SER A 240 -12.43 -6.94 13.06
N LEU A 241 -13.59 -7.36 13.55
CA LEU A 241 -14.63 -8.01 12.75
C LEU A 241 -15.89 -7.16 12.76
N GLN A 242 -16.69 -7.25 11.71
CA GLN A 242 -18.03 -6.65 11.61
C GLN A 242 -18.07 -5.14 11.87
N VAL A 243 -17.03 -4.42 11.46
CA VAL A 243 -16.92 -2.97 11.65
C VAL A 243 -17.98 -2.25 10.81
N ASN A 244 -18.57 -1.20 11.38
CA ASN A 244 -19.39 -0.23 10.66
C ASN A 244 -18.62 1.10 10.57
N TYR A 245 -18.23 1.52 9.36
CA TYR A 245 -17.49 2.76 9.09
C TYR A 245 -18.39 4.00 8.97
N GLY A 246 -19.71 3.83 8.96
CA GLY A 246 -20.66 4.92 9.17
C GLY A 246 -21.40 5.41 7.93
N TRP A 247 -20.89 5.25 6.70
CA TRP A 247 -21.62 5.69 5.51
C TRP A 247 -22.93 4.92 5.34
N ARG A 248 -24.05 5.54 5.03
CA ARG A 248 -24.33 6.97 4.75
C ARG A 248 -24.78 7.76 6.00
N CYS A 249 -24.72 7.18 7.18
CA CYS A 249 -25.16 7.88 8.40
C CYS A 249 -24.25 9.07 8.69
N TYR A 250 -22.96 8.92 8.40
CA TYR A 250 -21.92 9.91 8.61
C TYR A 250 -21.06 10.04 7.36
N GLU A 251 -20.54 11.25 7.13
CA GLU A 251 -19.46 11.56 6.20
C GLU A 251 -18.34 12.21 7.02
N GLY A 252 -17.16 11.61 7.04
CA GLY A 252 -16.16 11.96 8.05
C GLY A 252 -16.68 11.77 9.46
N ASN A 253 -16.52 12.81 10.27
CA ASN A 253 -17.04 12.86 11.65
C ASN A 253 -18.40 13.60 11.75
N ALA A 254 -18.98 14.01 10.61
CA ALA A 254 -20.22 14.75 10.58
C ALA A 254 -21.43 13.86 10.25
N ALA A 255 -22.56 14.13 10.91
CA ALA A 255 -23.81 13.48 10.57
C ALA A 255 -24.25 13.86 9.14
N TYR A 256 -24.62 12.87 8.33
CA TYR A 256 -25.10 13.07 6.97
C TYR A 256 -26.60 12.69 6.87
N ASN A 257 -26.93 11.40 6.91
CA ASN A 257 -28.31 10.92 6.94
C ASN A 257 -28.47 9.84 7.98
N THR A 258 -28.86 10.25 9.17
CA THR A 258 -28.90 9.38 10.36
C THR A 258 -30.20 8.58 10.51
N THR A 259 -31.15 8.71 9.55
CA THR A 259 -32.42 7.97 9.61
C THR A 259 -32.17 6.46 9.51
N GLY A 260 -32.59 5.73 10.55
CA GLY A 260 -32.44 4.28 10.63
C GLY A 260 -31.03 3.80 10.96
N CYS A 261 -30.15 4.70 11.39
CA CYS A 261 -28.75 4.39 11.70
C CYS A 261 -28.54 3.82 13.09
N SER A 262 -27.46 3.06 13.26
CA SER A 262 -26.98 2.62 14.56
C SER A 262 -26.52 3.80 15.42
N SER A 263 -26.43 3.61 16.74
CA SER A 263 -25.82 4.59 17.64
C SER A 263 -24.40 4.95 17.18
N PRO A 264 -23.99 6.22 17.32
CA PRO A 264 -22.61 6.65 17.02
C PRO A 264 -21.53 5.83 17.73
N SER A 265 -21.83 5.29 18.92
CA SER A 265 -20.91 4.41 19.67
C SER A 265 -20.57 3.10 18.94
N ASN A 266 -21.38 2.69 17.95
CA ASN A 266 -21.16 1.50 17.15
C ASN A 266 -20.51 1.82 15.79
N ILE A 267 -20.11 3.07 15.57
CA ILE A 267 -19.47 3.54 14.34
C ILE A 267 -17.97 3.68 14.61
N ARG A 268 -17.16 3.19 13.68
CA ARG A 268 -15.74 3.46 13.63
C ARG A 268 -15.48 4.69 12.76
N PHE A 269 -15.26 5.79 13.41
CA PHE A 269 -14.90 7.04 12.74
C PHE A 269 -13.47 6.99 12.16
N PRO A 270 -13.19 7.77 11.09
CA PRO A 270 -11.89 7.77 10.44
C PRO A 270 -10.76 8.30 11.34
N VAL A 271 -9.54 7.84 11.06
CA VAL A 271 -8.30 8.39 11.64
C VAL A 271 -8.05 9.82 11.17
N LEU A 272 -8.38 10.07 9.91
CA LEU A 272 -8.31 11.37 9.28
C LEU A 272 -9.54 11.58 8.40
N ALA A 273 -10.23 12.69 8.63
CA ALA A 273 -11.19 13.26 7.70
C ALA A 273 -10.67 14.65 7.26
N TYR A 274 -10.57 14.88 5.96
CA TYR A 274 -10.17 16.18 5.42
C TYR A 274 -11.23 16.76 4.50
N ARG A 275 -11.30 18.08 4.40
CA ARG A 275 -12.41 18.77 3.72
C ARG A 275 -12.35 18.61 2.21
N ASN A 276 -13.49 18.29 1.63
CA ASN A 276 -13.75 18.32 0.20
C ASN A 276 -14.61 19.58 -0.11
N PRO A 277 -14.25 20.48 -1.05
CA PRO A 277 -13.04 20.44 -1.89
C PRO A 277 -11.81 21.19 -1.34
N ASP A 278 -11.88 21.80 -0.17
CA ASP A 278 -10.90 22.78 0.33
C ASP A 278 -9.49 22.16 0.49
N ASP A 279 -9.41 20.94 1.02
CA ASP A 279 -8.15 20.24 1.30
C ASP A 279 -7.82 19.14 0.28
N GLY A 280 -8.79 18.75 -0.56
CA GLY A 280 -8.67 17.72 -1.58
C GLY A 280 -10.04 17.31 -2.11
N LYS A 281 -10.08 16.31 -3.01
CA LYS A 281 -11.33 15.92 -3.71
C LYS A 281 -11.51 14.41 -3.87
N SER A 282 -10.47 13.61 -3.68
CA SER A 282 -10.56 12.15 -3.84
C SER A 282 -9.36 11.48 -3.21
N VAL A 283 -9.57 10.80 -2.11
CA VAL A 283 -8.53 10.08 -1.40
C VAL A 283 -8.13 8.80 -2.14
N ILE A 284 -6.83 8.60 -2.27
CA ILE A 284 -6.23 7.31 -2.62
C ILE A 284 -5.61 6.76 -1.34
N GLY A 285 -6.19 5.69 -0.84
CA GLY A 285 -5.64 4.96 0.30
C GLY A 285 -4.31 4.31 -0.09
N GLY A 286 -3.40 4.26 0.84
CA GLY A 286 -2.06 3.74 0.60
C GLY A 286 -1.66 2.66 1.58
N THR A 287 -0.40 2.67 2.01
CA THR A 287 0.15 1.62 2.87
C THR A 287 1.14 2.17 3.89
N VAL A 288 1.48 1.34 4.87
CA VAL A 288 2.51 1.66 5.87
C VAL A 288 3.87 1.23 5.35
N TYR A 289 4.83 2.14 5.27
CA TYR A 289 6.18 1.80 4.83
C TYR A 289 6.90 0.88 5.82
N ARG A 290 7.34 -0.28 5.32
CA ARG A 290 8.06 -1.32 6.07
C ARG A 290 9.40 -1.70 5.45
N GLY A 291 9.82 -0.98 4.40
CA GLY A 291 11.14 -1.11 3.79
C GLY A 291 12.27 -0.73 4.74
N GLN A 292 13.49 -1.00 4.32
CA GLN A 292 14.68 -0.75 5.13
C GLN A 292 15.60 0.34 4.53
N THR A 293 15.33 0.77 3.29
CA THR A 293 16.18 1.77 2.62
C THR A 293 15.98 3.17 3.21
N PHE A 294 14.72 3.56 3.49
CA PHE A 294 14.39 4.91 3.96
C PHE A 294 13.85 4.87 5.39
N LEU A 295 14.74 4.80 6.36
CA LEU A 295 14.36 4.66 7.78
C LEU A 295 13.51 5.82 8.31
N SER A 296 13.63 7.01 7.71
CA SER A 296 12.77 8.16 8.01
C SER A 296 11.28 7.92 7.69
N MET A 297 11.00 7.08 6.68
CA MET A 297 9.64 6.70 6.29
C MET A 297 9.06 5.59 7.16
N LYS A 298 9.91 4.88 7.91
CA LYS A 298 9.52 3.68 8.65
C LYS A 298 8.38 3.96 9.62
N ASP A 299 7.37 3.08 9.59
CA ASP A 299 6.16 3.12 10.40
C ASP A 299 5.18 4.26 10.04
N TYR A 300 5.45 5.05 9.00
CA TYR A 300 4.48 5.98 8.47
C TYR A 300 3.54 5.29 7.47
N TYR A 301 2.24 5.52 7.63
CA TYR A 301 1.26 5.31 6.58
C TYR A 301 1.32 6.49 5.62
N PHE A 302 1.23 6.20 4.33
CA PHE A 302 1.14 7.18 3.25
C PHE A 302 -0.16 6.98 2.50
N GLY A 303 -0.91 8.05 2.30
CA GLY A 303 -2.06 8.17 1.42
C GLY A 303 -2.04 9.51 0.74
N VAL A 304 -2.75 9.70 -0.36
CA VAL A 304 -2.66 10.91 -1.17
C VAL A 304 -4.04 11.34 -1.68
N ASP A 305 -4.24 12.63 -1.89
CA ASP A 305 -5.36 13.12 -2.68
C ASP A 305 -5.00 13.09 -4.17
N PHE A 306 -5.84 12.45 -4.96
CA PHE A 306 -5.62 12.21 -6.39
C PHE A 306 -5.45 13.51 -7.19
N TYR A 307 -6.25 14.52 -6.92
CA TYR A 307 -6.26 15.74 -7.72
C TYR A 307 -5.22 16.76 -7.28
N THR A 308 -5.01 16.90 -5.98
CA THR A 308 -4.11 17.93 -5.43
C THR A 308 -2.67 17.44 -5.28
N GLY A 309 -2.44 16.13 -5.23
CA GLY A 309 -1.14 15.55 -4.88
C GLY A 309 -0.78 15.78 -3.40
N LYS A 310 -1.75 16.12 -2.54
CA LYS A 310 -1.53 16.28 -1.10
C LYS A 310 -1.31 14.91 -0.47
N LEU A 311 -0.07 14.61 -0.16
CA LEU A 311 0.37 13.39 0.51
C LEU A 311 0.16 13.53 2.01
N TYR A 312 -0.58 12.62 2.59
CA TYR A 312 -0.78 12.48 4.02
C TYR A 312 0.21 11.45 4.58
N LYS A 313 0.93 11.84 5.61
CA LYS A 313 1.92 11.02 6.33
C LYS A 313 1.39 10.83 7.75
N ILE A 314 1.00 9.61 8.10
CA ILE A 314 0.35 9.32 9.37
C ILE A 314 1.20 8.30 10.14
N LYS A 315 1.62 8.66 11.35
CA LYS A 315 2.33 7.75 12.25
C LYS A 315 1.46 7.43 13.45
N PHE A 316 1.21 6.15 13.67
CA PHE A 316 0.47 5.67 14.83
C PHE A 316 1.41 5.49 16.02
N ASP A 317 1.09 6.12 17.14
CA ASP A 317 1.73 5.88 18.43
C ASP A 317 0.87 4.90 19.23
N SER A 318 1.34 3.66 19.35
CA SER A 318 0.60 2.59 20.07
C SER A 318 0.59 2.79 21.59
N LEU A 319 1.51 3.55 22.16
CA LEU A 319 1.57 3.82 23.58
C LEU A 319 0.59 4.92 23.98
N ALA A 320 0.54 5.99 23.20
CA ALA A 320 -0.39 7.10 23.40
C ALA A 320 -1.76 6.87 22.76
N TYR A 321 -1.91 5.81 21.95
CA TYR A 321 -3.07 5.53 21.11
C TYR A 321 -3.53 6.74 20.29
N SER A 322 -2.57 7.40 19.68
CA SER A 322 -2.76 8.65 18.94
C SER A 322 -2.08 8.63 17.56
N TYR A 323 -2.39 9.61 16.74
CA TYR A 323 -1.85 9.73 15.38
C TYR A 323 -1.15 11.08 15.20
N ALA A 324 0.10 11.03 14.78
CA ALA A 324 0.81 12.20 14.28
C ALA A 324 0.58 12.32 12.77
N ILE A 325 -0.04 13.41 12.33
CA ILE A 325 -0.41 13.63 10.93
C ILE A 325 0.34 14.83 10.39
N SER A 326 0.93 14.67 9.21
CA SER A 326 1.53 15.77 8.46
C SER A 326 1.26 15.62 6.97
N THR A 327 1.44 16.70 6.21
CA THR A 327 1.17 16.73 4.79
C THR A 327 2.35 17.28 3.99
N GLN A 328 2.36 16.95 2.69
CA GLN A 328 3.29 17.48 1.71
C GLN A 328 2.61 17.44 0.34
N ILE A 329 2.84 18.42 -0.52
CA ILE A 329 2.44 18.30 -1.93
C ILE A 329 3.53 17.54 -2.67
N ILE A 330 3.13 16.52 -3.42
CA ILE A 330 4.01 15.77 -4.32
C ILE A 330 3.63 15.98 -5.78
N SER A 331 4.62 15.86 -6.65
CA SER A 331 4.43 15.91 -8.10
C SER A 331 5.17 14.73 -8.75
N PRO A 332 4.51 14.04 -9.70
CA PRO A 332 3.18 14.32 -10.24
C PRO A 332 2.05 14.00 -9.25
N ASN A 333 0.89 14.61 -9.46
CA ASN A 333 -0.38 14.20 -8.86
C ASN A 333 -1.00 13.02 -9.65
N THR A 334 -2.27 12.69 -9.41
CA THR A 334 -3.00 11.58 -10.04
C THR A 334 -2.40 10.20 -9.77
N ILE A 335 -1.88 10.05 -8.56
CA ILE A 335 -1.43 8.74 -8.06
C ILE A 335 -2.65 7.83 -7.93
N SER A 336 -2.55 6.62 -8.51
CA SER A 336 -3.64 5.63 -8.52
C SER A 336 -3.46 4.50 -7.51
N ASP A 337 -2.23 4.25 -7.04
CA ASP A 337 -1.95 3.20 -6.06
C ASP A 337 -0.60 3.41 -5.37
N PHE A 338 -0.50 2.81 -4.17
CA PHE A 338 0.74 2.60 -3.44
C PHE A 338 1.00 1.09 -3.38
N GLY A 339 2.10 0.66 -3.98
CA GLY A 339 2.52 -0.73 -3.94
C GLY A 339 3.89 -0.91 -3.31
N GLU A 340 4.24 -2.15 -3.06
CA GLU A 340 5.49 -2.53 -2.43
C GLU A 340 6.20 -3.61 -3.23
N THR A 341 7.53 -3.59 -3.21
CA THR A 341 8.36 -4.73 -3.61
C THR A 341 8.34 -5.83 -2.53
N GLU A 342 8.90 -6.99 -2.82
CA GLU A 342 8.95 -8.09 -1.85
C GLU A 342 9.71 -7.72 -0.57
N ASP A 343 10.72 -6.85 -0.66
CA ASP A 343 11.50 -6.32 0.47
C ASP A 343 10.85 -5.11 1.16
N GLY A 344 9.69 -4.65 0.66
CA GLY A 344 8.89 -3.60 1.30
C GLY A 344 9.23 -2.18 0.90
N GLU A 345 10.00 -1.99 -0.18
CA GLU A 345 10.23 -0.66 -0.74
C GLU A 345 8.97 -0.17 -1.46
N MET A 346 8.64 1.12 -1.29
CA MET A 346 7.37 1.68 -1.73
C MET A 346 7.46 2.35 -3.10
N TYR A 347 6.45 2.06 -3.91
CA TYR A 347 6.28 2.64 -5.24
C TYR A 347 4.85 3.17 -5.41
N VAL A 348 4.71 4.14 -6.31
CA VAL A 348 3.39 4.67 -6.69
C VAL A 348 3.21 4.61 -8.20
N THR A 349 1.98 4.29 -8.61
CA THR A 349 1.57 4.41 -10.01
C THR A 349 0.89 5.75 -10.25
N CYS A 350 1.18 6.39 -11.37
CA CYS A 350 0.55 7.65 -11.75
C CYS A 350 -0.34 7.46 -12.97
N PHE A 351 -1.63 7.64 -12.78
CA PHE A 351 -2.67 7.32 -13.75
C PHE A 351 -2.55 8.11 -15.05
N ASN A 352 -2.38 9.44 -14.96
CA ASN A 352 -2.45 10.30 -16.14
C ASN A 352 -1.20 10.28 -17.00
N ASN A 353 -0.01 10.18 -16.38
CA ASN A 353 1.24 10.20 -17.16
C ASN A 353 1.78 8.81 -17.50
N GLY A 354 1.15 7.76 -17.00
CA GLY A 354 1.53 6.39 -17.32
C GLY A 354 2.86 5.93 -16.73
N ASN A 355 3.30 6.53 -15.64
CA ASN A 355 4.58 6.21 -15.02
C ASN A 355 4.42 5.51 -13.67
N VAL A 356 5.47 4.79 -13.29
CA VAL A 356 5.68 4.28 -11.93
C VAL A 356 6.86 5.02 -11.31
N TYR A 357 6.72 5.40 -10.06
CA TYR A 357 7.74 6.10 -9.30
C TYR A 357 8.11 5.34 -8.04
N ARG A 358 9.40 5.27 -7.73
CA ARG A 358 9.87 4.91 -6.40
C ARG A 358 9.67 6.09 -5.47
N MET A 359 9.06 5.86 -4.31
CA MET A 359 9.05 6.84 -3.24
C MET A 359 10.39 6.81 -2.52
N VAL A 360 11.03 7.95 -2.45
CA VAL A 360 12.31 8.14 -1.77
C VAL A 360 12.17 9.24 -0.73
N SER A 361 12.93 9.16 0.32
CA SER A 361 12.96 10.21 1.33
C SER A 361 14.38 10.69 1.54
N ASP A 362 14.55 12.00 1.44
CA ASP A 362 15.73 12.67 1.98
C ASP A 362 15.58 12.74 3.51
N GLY A 363 15.65 11.57 4.16
CA GLY A 363 15.56 11.47 5.61
C GLY A 363 16.57 12.40 6.29
N PRO A 364 16.42 12.67 7.60
CA PRO A 364 17.44 13.43 8.32
C PRO A 364 18.77 12.76 8.05
N VAL A 365 19.71 13.55 7.59
CA VAL A 365 21.11 13.12 7.40
C VAL A 365 21.55 12.41 8.67
N LEU A 366 21.67 11.09 8.62
CA LEU A 366 22.13 10.35 9.78
C LEU A 366 23.64 10.57 9.92
N GLN A 367 24.06 10.96 11.11
CA GLN A 367 25.46 11.03 11.45
C GLN A 367 25.84 9.77 12.21
N TYR A 368 26.73 8.99 11.63
CA TYR A 368 27.37 7.86 12.27
C TYR A 368 28.74 8.29 12.73
N THR A 369 29.06 8.16 14.01
CA THR A 369 30.36 8.48 14.50
C THR A 369 31.02 7.22 15.05
N PHE A 370 32.15 6.82 14.46
CA PHE A 370 33.02 5.78 15.01
C PHE A 370 33.82 6.40 16.14
N THR A 371 33.57 5.97 17.35
CA THR A 371 34.23 6.47 18.56
C THR A 371 35.04 5.41 19.28
N GLY A 372 34.91 4.14 18.87
CA GLY A 372 35.59 2.99 19.47
C GLY A 372 36.99 2.77 18.95
N ASN A 373 37.41 1.51 18.96
CA ASN A 373 38.69 1.05 18.42
C ASN A 373 38.54 -0.36 17.86
N GLY A 374 38.94 -0.61 16.61
CA GLY A 374 38.87 -1.91 15.96
C GLY A 374 37.87 -1.98 14.80
N ASN A 375 37.08 -3.03 14.74
CA ASN A 375 36.31 -3.38 13.54
C ASN A 375 35.12 -2.44 13.24
N TRP A 376 34.98 -2.10 11.94
CA TRP A 376 33.82 -1.37 11.40
C TRP A 376 32.50 -2.05 11.72
N THR A 377 32.45 -3.38 11.65
CA THR A 377 31.24 -4.17 11.85
C THR A 377 30.80 -4.31 13.30
N ASP A 378 31.61 -3.90 14.25
CA ASP A 378 31.23 -3.92 15.66
C ASP A 378 30.38 -2.69 15.99
N ALA A 379 29.10 -2.92 16.27
CA ALA A 379 28.14 -1.87 16.57
C ALA A 379 28.54 -1.04 17.81
N SER A 380 29.23 -1.62 18.78
CA SER A 380 29.65 -0.93 19.99
C SER A 380 30.69 0.17 19.73
N ASN A 381 31.38 0.12 18.59
CA ASN A 381 32.31 1.14 18.14
C ASN A 381 31.64 2.39 17.55
N TRP A 382 30.32 2.33 17.30
CA TRP A 382 29.58 3.39 16.66
C TRP A 382 28.62 4.12 17.61
N SER A 383 28.40 5.41 17.35
CA SER A 383 27.37 6.16 18.05
C SER A 383 26.01 5.47 17.90
N ASN A 384 25.25 5.40 18.98
CA ASN A 384 23.94 4.74 19.04
C ASN A 384 23.93 3.25 18.65
N ASN A 385 25.10 2.57 18.70
CA ASN A 385 25.24 1.16 18.28
C ASN A 385 24.75 0.91 16.84
N ALA A 386 24.89 1.89 15.93
CA ALA A 386 24.40 1.84 14.57
C ALA A 386 25.56 1.82 13.58
N VAL A 387 25.79 0.68 12.92
CA VAL A 387 26.79 0.52 11.87
C VAL A 387 26.24 1.07 10.54
N PRO A 388 27.00 1.97 9.82
CA PRO A 388 26.58 2.43 8.50
C PRO A 388 26.45 1.28 7.48
N SER A 389 25.42 1.33 6.66
CA SER A 389 25.10 0.29 5.67
C SER A 389 24.40 0.89 4.44
N MET A 390 24.03 0.06 3.47
CA MET A 390 23.17 0.43 2.32
C MET A 390 21.82 1.02 2.75
N ALA A 391 21.33 0.70 3.95
CA ALA A 391 20.11 1.28 4.50
C ALA A 391 20.29 2.70 5.07
N SER A 392 21.52 3.22 5.12
CA SER A 392 21.77 4.60 5.52
C SER A 392 21.20 5.56 4.46
N PRO A 393 20.42 6.60 4.85
CA PRO A 393 19.87 7.57 3.90
C PRO A 393 20.97 8.24 3.06
N SER A 394 20.66 8.57 1.81
CA SER A 394 21.52 9.40 0.97
C SER A 394 21.82 10.73 1.66
N GLY A 395 23.04 11.22 1.57
CA GLY A 395 23.48 12.42 2.28
C GLY A 395 23.94 12.18 3.73
N SER A 396 23.81 10.96 4.27
CA SER A 396 24.34 10.62 5.60
C SER A 396 25.81 10.93 5.72
N VAL A 397 26.27 11.21 6.94
CA VAL A 397 27.68 11.52 7.23
C VAL A 397 28.25 10.45 8.16
N ILE A 398 29.35 9.84 7.75
CA ILE A 398 30.13 8.91 8.57
C ILE A 398 31.37 9.64 9.05
N ILE A 399 31.52 9.79 10.36
CA ILE A 399 32.67 10.43 10.99
C ILE A 399 33.54 9.36 11.58
N ILE A 400 34.78 9.28 11.15
CA ILE A 400 35.81 8.40 11.74
C ILE A 400 36.59 9.20 12.77
N ASN A 401 36.29 8.92 14.03
CA ASN A 401 36.90 9.56 15.20
C ASN A 401 37.19 8.53 16.31
N PRO A 402 38.01 7.50 16.05
CA PRO A 402 38.33 6.48 17.04
C PRO A 402 38.95 7.09 18.30
N THR A 403 38.97 6.36 19.39
CA THR A 403 39.64 6.72 20.64
C THR A 403 41.12 7.11 20.40
N LEU A 404 41.71 7.83 21.32
CA LEU A 404 43.11 8.24 21.19
C LEU A 404 44.01 6.99 21.03
N GLY A 405 44.84 6.97 19.96
CA GLY A 405 45.66 5.81 19.59
C GLY A 405 44.89 4.63 18.98
N GLY A 406 43.60 4.74 18.83
CA GLY A 406 42.80 3.72 18.19
C GLY A 406 42.60 3.92 16.66
N GLU A 407 42.02 2.93 16.01
CA GLU A 407 41.73 2.94 14.57
C GLU A 407 40.32 2.37 14.27
N CYS A 408 39.80 2.75 13.15
CA CYS A 408 38.62 2.10 12.56
C CYS A 408 39.07 1.16 11.44
N VAL A 409 38.71 -0.13 11.50
CA VAL A 409 39.19 -1.14 10.54
C VAL A 409 38.01 -1.66 9.72
N VAL A 410 38.06 -1.44 8.42
CA VAL A 410 37.13 -2.10 7.49
C VAL A 410 37.54 -3.55 7.32
N ASN A 411 36.99 -4.44 8.13
CA ASN A 411 37.43 -5.84 8.33
C ASN A 411 36.73 -6.85 7.39
N MET A 412 35.70 -6.44 6.68
CA MET A 412 34.99 -7.24 5.66
C MET A 412 34.40 -6.30 4.60
N PRO A 413 33.97 -6.79 3.42
CA PRO A 413 33.34 -5.95 2.41
C PRO A 413 32.12 -5.19 2.96
N VAL A 414 32.12 -3.88 2.82
CA VAL A 414 31.06 -2.99 3.28
C VAL A 414 30.52 -2.22 2.09
N SER A 415 29.19 -2.24 1.91
CA SER A 415 28.50 -1.38 0.95
C SER A 415 27.68 -0.34 1.71
N ILE A 416 27.77 0.92 1.29
CA ILE A 416 27.01 2.06 1.83
C ILE A 416 26.32 2.80 0.69
N ASN A 417 25.26 3.53 1.02
CA ASN A 417 24.47 4.27 0.05
C ASN A 417 25.33 5.33 -0.67
N SER A 418 25.19 5.43 -1.99
CA SER A 418 25.79 6.52 -2.78
C SER A 418 25.25 7.88 -2.30
N GLY A 419 26.12 8.89 -2.24
CA GLY A 419 25.81 10.18 -1.63
C GLY A 419 26.09 10.29 -0.14
N THR A 420 26.41 9.19 0.54
CA THR A 420 26.96 9.24 1.90
C THR A 420 28.37 9.88 1.89
N LYS A 421 28.64 10.75 2.85
CA LYS A 421 29.95 11.39 2.99
C LYS A 421 30.76 10.74 4.11
N ILE A 422 32.02 10.47 3.88
CA ILE A 422 32.92 10.02 4.94
C ILE A 422 33.86 11.17 5.29
N LYS A 423 33.93 11.51 6.58
CA LYS A 423 34.85 12.46 7.16
C LYS A 423 35.75 11.73 8.12
N ILE A 424 37.07 11.82 7.94
CA ILE A 424 38.05 11.31 8.91
C ILE A 424 38.53 12.52 9.67
N GLU A 425 38.40 12.51 11.00
CA GLU A 425 38.84 13.60 11.84
C GLU A 425 40.41 13.66 11.89
N ASN A 426 40.91 14.84 12.20
CA ASN A 426 42.38 15.08 12.18
C ASN A 426 43.12 14.07 13.06
N SER A 427 44.19 13.50 12.52
CA SER A 427 45.04 12.51 13.20
C SER A 427 44.35 11.19 13.54
N LYS A 428 43.22 10.89 12.91
CA LYS A 428 42.49 9.63 13.07
C LYS A 428 42.75 8.68 11.91
N LEU A 429 42.61 7.37 12.16
CA LEU A 429 42.97 6.33 11.22
C LEU A 429 41.77 5.51 10.81
N LEU A 430 41.55 5.41 9.49
CA LEU A 430 40.69 4.41 8.85
C LEU A 430 41.59 3.42 8.10
N ARG A 431 41.63 2.16 8.56
CA ARG A 431 42.39 1.10 7.92
C ARG A 431 41.47 0.26 7.01
N MET A 432 41.89 0.05 5.79
CA MET A 432 41.20 -0.74 4.81
C MET A 432 41.82 -2.13 4.72
N ASN A 433 41.23 -3.11 5.42
CA ASN A 433 41.56 -4.54 5.28
C ASN A 433 40.60 -5.26 4.36
N SER A 434 39.56 -4.58 3.89
CA SER A 434 38.56 -5.06 2.92
C SER A 434 37.97 -3.90 2.11
N ASN A 435 37.10 -4.20 1.17
CA ASN A 435 36.49 -3.21 0.28
C ASN A 435 35.41 -2.38 0.99
N LEU A 436 35.42 -1.07 0.73
CA LEU A 436 34.33 -0.15 1.06
C LEU A 436 33.80 0.42 -0.26
N SER A 437 32.53 0.16 -0.57
CA SER A 437 31.91 0.57 -1.81
C SER A 437 30.70 1.48 -1.57
N PHE A 438 30.47 2.39 -2.50
CA PHE A 438 29.27 3.23 -2.56
C PHE A 438 28.41 2.74 -3.71
N GLN A 439 27.14 2.38 -3.45
CA GLN A 439 26.21 1.80 -4.42
C GLN A 439 24.88 2.56 -4.47
#